data_04cfe15187462ac03ade145585e4ca5c
#
_entry.id   04cfe15187462ac03ade145585e4ca5c
#
_cell.length_a   1.000
_cell.length_b   1.000
_cell.length_c   1.000
_cell.angle_alpha   90.00
_cell.angle_beta   90.00
_cell.angle_gamma   90.00
#
_symmetry.space_group_name_H-M   'P 1'
#
loop_
_entity.id
_entity.type
_entity.pdbx_description
1 polymer ?
#
loop_
_entity_poly.entity_id
_entity_poly.type
_entity_poly.pdbx_seq_one_letter_code
_entity_poly.pdbx_strand_id
1 'polypeptide(L)'
;MQTVSSYGVEIRKQNIPIRQTLKIYRQAVSYLTEIYEQVWAELKMIPEAKKRFNAAEHLIHTTKKNHARFDFDIRFPKMPSYLRRAAIQHALGSVSSYESRMEQWEAAGELSGKPNFTCENHAMPVFYRDVMYREGTEGKDEAYLKLYDGHDWRWFRVCLSHTDMEYLRRNWYGKKASAPALEKRHHKYFLRFSYTEEVTLTQTPVKEQIICSVDLGINTDVVCTIMRADGTVLGRKFIDFPSEKDRMYRTLGRIRRLDTGTDTQLSGISNGTF
;
A
#
# COMPACT_ATOMS: atom_id res chain seq x y z
N MET A 1 11.82 21.23 -4.79
CA MET A 1 11.52 20.00 -4.02
C MET A 1 10.35 19.30 -4.69
N GLN A 2 10.42 17.98 -4.86
CA GLN A 2 9.33 17.21 -5.47
C GLN A 2 8.43 16.63 -4.37
N THR A 3 7.13 16.86 -4.46
CA THR A 3 6.12 16.31 -3.55
C THR A 3 5.16 15.40 -4.31
N VAL A 4 4.66 14.37 -3.64
CA VAL A 4 3.67 13.46 -4.22
C VAL A 4 2.43 13.47 -3.34
N SER A 5 1.31 13.85 -3.91
CA SER A 5 -0.01 13.79 -3.28
C SER A 5 -0.84 12.69 -3.92
N SER A 6 -1.70 12.02 -3.18
CA SER A 6 -2.58 11.00 -3.74
C SER A 6 -4.01 11.14 -3.26
N TYR A 7 -4.95 10.80 -4.14
CA TYR A 7 -6.37 10.82 -3.84
C TYR A 7 -7.06 9.56 -4.36
N GLY A 8 -7.96 8.98 -3.56
CA GLY A 8 -8.71 7.77 -3.90
C GLY A 8 -10.13 8.11 -4.34
N VAL A 9 -10.47 7.80 -5.58
CA VAL A 9 -11.81 7.94 -6.15
C VAL A 9 -12.61 6.68 -5.94
N GLU A 10 -13.76 6.76 -5.27
CA GLU A 10 -14.61 5.59 -5.02
C GLU A 10 -15.20 5.04 -6.33
N ILE A 11 -15.05 3.74 -6.56
CA ILE A 11 -15.76 3.02 -7.61
C ILE A 11 -17.16 2.72 -7.08
N ARG A 12 -18.18 3.23 -7.76
CA ARG A 12 -19.59 2.95 -7.43
C ARG A 12 -19.86 1.46 -7.49
N LYS A 13 -20.70 0.97 -6.57
CA LYS A 13 -21.06 -0.44 -6.51
C LYS A 13 -21.67 -0.92 -7.82
N GLN A 14 -21.04 -1.91 -8.45
CA GLN A 14 -21.42 -2.47 -9.75
C GLN A 14 -21.14 -3.97 -9.75
N ASN A 15 -21.82 -4.69 -10.63
CA ASN A 15 -21.54 -6.10 -10.85
C ASN A 15 -20.35 -6.27 -11.83
N ILE A 16 -19.15 -6.01 -11.33
CA ILE A 16 -17.89 -6.13 -12.09
C ILE A 16 -16.86 -6.97 -11.32
N PRO A 17 -15.94 -7.66 -12.00
CA PRO A 17 -15.06 -8.67 -11.39
C PRO A 17 -13.83 -8.07 -10.66
N ILE A 18 -14.01 -6.98 -9.89
CA ILE A 18 -12.91 -6.35 -9.13
C ILE A 18 -12.32 -7.33 -8.11
N ARG A 19 -13.19 -8.09 -7.44
CA ARG A 19 -12.76 -9.04 -6.40
C ARG A 19 -11.88 -10.14 -6.98
N GLN A 20 -12.22 -10.68 -8.15
CA GLN A 20 -11.45 -11.70 -8.85
C GLN A 20 -10.07 -11.15 -9.26
N THR A 21 -10.05 -9.93 -9.80
CA THR A 21 -8.81 -9.24 -10.18
C THR A 21 -7.88 -9.04 -9.00
N LEU A 22 -8.38 -8.57 -7.87
CA LEU A 22 -7.59 -8.43 -6.65
C LEU A 22 -7.08 -9.77 -6.13
N LYS A 23 -7.93 -10.80 -6.16
CA LYS A 23 -7.56 -12.14 -5.70
C LYS A 23 -6.41 -12.71 -6.52
N ILE A 24 -6.53 -12.73 -7.86
CA ILE A 24 -5.49 -13.29 -8.73
C ILE A 24 -4.19 -12.49 -8.64
N TYR A 25 -4.27 -11.15 -8.53
CA TYR A 25 -3.09 -10.31 -8.35
C TYR A 25 -2.34 -10.63 -7.06
N ARG A 26 -3.06 -10.74 -5.94
CA ARG A 26 -2.47 -11.06 -4.64
C ARG A 26 -1.87 -12.45 -4.59
N GLN A 27 -2.55 -13.43 -5.21
CA GLN A 27 -1.99 -14.77 -5.37
C GLN A 27 -0.70 -14.76 -6.20
N ALA A 28 -0.63 -13.94 -7.25
CA ALA A 28 0.58 -13.78 -8.03
C ALA A 28 1.71 -13.13 -7.23
N VAL A 29 1.40 -12.10 -6.44
CA VAL A 29 2.40 -11.45 -5.56
C VAL A 29 2.91 -12.42 -4.50
N SER A 30 2.02 -13.18 -3.83
CA SER A 30 2.40 -14.19 -2.84
C SER A 30 3.33 -15.23 -3.44
N TYR A 31 2.93 -15.82 -4.56
CA TYR A 31 3.73 -16.82 -5.26
C TYR A 31 5.13 -16.28 -5.68
N LEU A 32 5.18 -15.06 -6.20
CA LEU A 32 6.46 -14.42 -6.54
C LEU A 32 7.33 -14.15 -5.33
N THR A 33 6.71 -13.80 -4.22
CA THR A 33 7.40 -13.56 -2.97
C THR A 33 8.07 -14.83 -2.45
N GLU A 34 7.36 -15.96 -2.45
CA GLU A 34 7.91 -17.27 -2.08
C GLU A 34 9.10 -17.67 -2.97
N ILE A 35 9.00 -17.44 -4.29
CA ILE A 35 10.08 -17.67 -5.22
C ILE A 35 11.30 -16.79 -4.91
N TYR A 36 11.07 -15.48 -4.77
CA TYR A 36 12.18 -14.54 -4.61
C TYR A 36 12.84 -14.65 -3.24
N GLU A 37 12.13 -15.08 -2.20
CA GLU A 37 12.72 -15.43 -0.92
C GLU A 37 13.72 -16.59 -1.09
N GLN A 38 13.34 -17.66 -1.80
CA GLN A 38 14.22 -18.82 -2.06
C GLN A 38 15.50 -18.47 -2.83
N VAL A 39 15.42 -17.52 -3.75
CA VAL A 39 16.54 -17.10 -4.62
C VAL A 39 17.11 -15.73 -4.25
N TRP A 40 16.78 -15.21 -3.07
CA TRP A 40 17.16 -13.85 -2.69
C TRP A 40 18.68 -13.66 -2.64
N ALA A 41 19.41 -14.65 -2.18
CA ALA A 41 20.88 -14.61 -2.15
C ALA A 41 21.48 -14.34 -3.55
N GLU A 42 20.90 -14.95 -4.61
CA GLU A 42 21.31 -14.72 -6.00
C GLU A 42 20.92 -13.30 -6.47
N LEU A 43 19.70 -12.87 -6.17
CA LEU A 43 19.17 -11.56 -6.60
C LEU A 43 19.83 -10.39 -5.85
N LYS A 44 20.15 -10.54 -4.58
CA LYS A 44 20.82 -9.53 -3.74
C LYS A 44 22.20 -9.15 -4.28
N MET A 45 22.90 -10.09 -4.91
CA MET A 45 24.23 -9.86 -5.51
C MET A 45 24.20 -8.91 -6.72
N ILE A 46 23.02 -8.64 -7.28
CA ILE A 46 22.85 -7.71 -8.39
C ILE A 46 22.59 -6.30 -7.83
N PRO A 47 23.56 -5.38 -7.83
CA PRO A 47 23.42 -4.08 -7.15
C PRO A 47 22.44 -3.14 -7.87
N GLU A 48 22.37 -3.22 -9.19
CA GLU A 48 21.52 -2.35 -10.00
C GLU A 48 20.07 -2.83 -10.01
N ALA A 49 19.15 -2.02 -9.47
CA ALA A 49 17.73 -2.36 -9.33
C ALA A 49 17.07 -2.82 -10.64
N LYS A 50 17.39 -2.17 -11.77
CA LYS A 50 16.86 -2.53 -13.08
C LYS A 50 17.34 -3.90 -13.56
N LYS A 51 18.62 -4.22 -13.34
CA LYS A 51 19.18 -5.54 -13.69
C LYS A 51 18.60 -6.62 -12.78
N ARG A 52 18.46 -6.35 -11.48
CA ARG A 52 17.82 -7.25 -10.52
C ARG A 52 16.38 -7.55 -10.91
N PHE A 53 15.62 -6.53 -11.30
CA PHE A 53 14.26 -6.69 -11.80
C PHE A 53 14.20 -7.59 -13.04
N ASN A 54 15.08 -7.34 -14.03
CA ASN A 54 15.13 -8.15 -15.24
C ASN A 54 15.53 -9.61 -14.94
N ALA A 55 16.49 -9.83 -14.05
CA ALA A 55 16.85 -11.18 -13.60
C ALA A 55 15.66 -11.89 -12.95
N ALA A 56 14.94 -11.20 -12.07
CA ALA A 56 13.73 -11.73 -11.44
C ALA A 56 12.62 -12.05 -12.47
N GLU A 57 12.43 -11.22 -13.49
CA GLU A 57 11.49 -11.49 -14.59
C GLU A 57 11.90 -12.71 -15.41
N HIS A 58 13.20 -12.89 -15.69
CA HIS A 58 13.71 -14.05 -16.42
C HIS A 58 13.50 -15.38 -15.69
N LEU A 59 13.48 -15.39 -14.37
CA LEU A 59 13.21 -16.59 -13.57
C LEU A 59 11.79 -17.14 -13.76
N ILE A 60 10.83 -16.28 -14.11
CA ILE A 60 9.41 -16.62 -14.07
C ILE A 60 8.68 -16.48 -15.42
N HIS A 61 9.30 -15.85 -16.42
CA HIS A 61 8.67 -15.59 -17.70
C HIS A 61 9.41 -16.26 -18.85
N THR A 62 8.70 -17.16 -19.51
CA THR A 62 9.21 -17.87 -20.71
C THR A 62 9.03 -17.04 -21.95
N THR A 63 10.10 -16.93 -22.73
CA THR A 63 10.12 -16.28 -24.05
C THR A 63 10.83 -17.19 -25.07
N LYS A 64 10.86 -16.81 -26.34
CA LYS A 64 11.62 -17.54 -27.36
C LYS A 64 13.12 -17.70 -27.04
N LYS A 65 13.68 -16.79 -26.21
CA LYS A 65 15.11 -16.75 -25.86
C LYS A 65 15.38 -17.10 -24.41
N ASN A 66 14.36 -17.30 -23.58
CA ASN A 66 14.49 -17.57 -22.16
C ASN A 66 13.49 -18.64 -21.72
N HIS A 67 14.01 -19.70 -21.09
CA HIS A 67 13.19 -20.68 -20.39
C HIS A 67 13.11 -20.30 -18.92
N ALA A 68 11.91 -20.07 -18.43
CA ALA A 68 11.68 -19.74 -17.04
C ALA A 68 12.06 -20.94 -16.13
N ARG A 69 12.67 -20.65 -14.99
CA ARG A 69 12.96 -21.65 -13.94
C ARG A 69 11.70 -22.05 -13.16
N PHE A 70 10.70 -21.15 -13.09
CA PHE A 70 9.47 -21.34 -12.32
C PHE A 70 8.23 -21.20 -13.23
N ASP A 71 7.16 -21.87 -12.86
CA ASP A 71 5.93 -22.08 -13.64
C ASP A 71 4.90 -20.94 -13.57
N PHE A 72 5.34 -19.71 -13.34
CA PHE A 72 4.44 -18.55 -13.20
C PHE A 72 3.47 -18.38 -14.37
N ASP A 73 3.94 -18.46 -15.59
CA ASP A 73 3.11 -18.29 -16.79
C ASP A 73 2.06 -19.40 -16.95
N ILE A 74 2.32 -20.60 -16.39
CA ILE A 74 1.37 -21.70 -16.35
C ILE A 74 0.31 -21.45 -15.28
N ARG A 75 0.74 -20.96 -14.11
CA ARG A 75 -0.13 -20.72 -12.95
C ARG A 75 -1.01 -19.48 -13.11
N PHE A 76 -0.52 -18.46 -13.80
CA PHE A 76 -1.22 -17.20 -14.08
C PHE A 76 -1.32 -16.92 -15.59
N PRO A 77 -2.04 -17.76 -16.33
CA PRO A 77 -2.09 -17.67 -17.79
C PRO A 77 -2.70 -16.34 -18.22
N LYS A 78 -2.16 -15.78 -19.31
CA LYS A 78 -2.64 -14.52 -19.92
C LYS A 78 -2.57 -13.29 -19.01
N MET A 79 -1.84 -13.34 -17.88
CA MET A 79 -1.68 -12.15 -17.05
C MET A 79 -1.04 -11.02 -17.86
N PRO A 80 -1.64 -9.81 -17.89
CA PRO A 80 -1.09 -8.68 -18.61
C PRO A 80 0.35 -8.37 -18.16
N SER A 81 1.25 -8.14 -19.13
CA SER A 81 2.69 -7.95 -18.86
C SER A 81 2.97 -6.85 -17.83
N TYR A 82 2.26 -5.74 -17.90
CA TYR A 82 2.42 -4.64 -16.93
C TYR A 82 1.95 -5.03 -15.53
N LEU A 83 0.89 -5.85 -15.41
CA LEU A 83 0.41 -6.33 -14.13
C LEU A 83 1.39 -7.35 -13.53
N ARG A 84 1.95 -8.26 -14.35
CA ARG A 84 3.03 -9.16 -13.96
C ARG A 84 4.23 -8.37 -13.45
N ARG A 85 4.66 -7.35 -14.20
CA ARG A 85 5.79 -6.51 -13.79
C ARG A 85 5.53 -5.73 -12.49
N ALA A 86 4.32 -5.25 -12.28
CA ALA A 86 3.92 -4.64 -11.01
C ALA A 86 3.96 -5.65 -9.85
N ALA A 87 3.53 -6.90 -10.09
CA ALA A 87 3.60 -7.97 -9.09
C ALA A 87 5.05 -8.35 -8.74
N ILE A 88 5.95 -8.43 -9.76
CA ILE A 88 7.39 -8.66 -9.55
C ILE A 88 7.98 -7.56 -8.66
N GLN A 89 7.71 -6.31 -8.98
CA GLN A 89 8.22 -5.17 -8.21
C GLN A 89 7.72 -5.18 -6.76
N HIS A 90 6.45 -5.53 -6.56
CA HIS A 90 5.86 -5.67 -5.23
C HIS A 90 6.55 -6.78 -4.43
N ALA A 91 6.69 -7.97 -5.01
CA ALA A 91 7.32 -9.11 -4.36
C ALA A 91 8.79 -8.84 -4.01
N LEU A 92 9.58 -8.29 -4.95
CA LEU A 92 10.96 -7.90 -4.69
C LEU A 92 11.08 -6.87 -3.56
N GLY A 93 10.20 -5.88 -3.53
CA GLY A 93 10.17 -4.88 -2.45
C GLY A 93 9.85 -5.49 -1.09
N SER A 94 8.91 -6.44 -1.05
CA SER A 94 8.52 -7.15 0.16
C SER A 94 9.66 -8.02 0.70
N VAL A 95 10.32 -8.80 -0.15
CA VAL A 95 11.47 -9.63 0.24
C VAL A 95 12.62 -8.76 0.72
N SER A 96 12.97 -7.71 -0.03
CA SER A 96 14.05 -6.78 0.37
C SER A 96 13.78 -6.13 1.73
N SER A 97 12.54 -5.71 1.97
CA SER A 97 12.14 -5.12 3.26
C SER A 97 12.18 -6.13 4.41
N TYR A 98 11.76 -7.36 4.16
CA TYR A 98 11.81 -8.44 5.14
C TYR A 98 13.25 -8.76 5.53
N GLU A 99 14.12 -8.97 4.56
CA GLU A 99 15.54 -9.25 4.78
C GLU A 99 16.24 -8.14 5.57
N SER A 100 15.99 -6.87 5.23
CA SER A 100 16.55 -5.74 5.98
C SER A 100 16.08 -5.71 7.43
N ARG A 101 14.82 -6.10 7.70
CA ARG A 101 14.31 -6.20 9.08
C ARG A 101 14.90 -7.38 9.82
N MET A 102 15.16 -8.50 9.13
CA MET A 102 15.84 -9.66 9.71
C MET A 102 17.27 -9.31 10.10
N GLU A 103 18.03 -8.68 9.21
CA GLU A 103 19.40 -8.22 9.49
C GLU A 103 19.45 -7.27 10.71
N GLN A 104 18.48 -6.33 10.80
CA GLN A 104 18.38 -5.42 11.95
C GLN A 104 18.03 -6.16 13.24
N TRP A 105 17.14 -7.13 13.18
CA TRP A 105 16.72 -7.93 14.34
C TRP A 105 17.85 -8.78 14.88
N GLU A 106 18.60 -9.44 13.99
CA GLU A 106 19.82 -10.21 14.33
C GLU A 106 20.90 -9.31 14.92
N ALA A 107 21.16 -8.14 14.30
CA ALA A 107 22.14 -7.19 14.79
C ALA A 107 21.77 -6.60 16.17
N ALA A 108 20.47 -6.50 16.48
CA ALA A 108 19.97 -6.09 17.79
C ALA A 108 19.99 -7.20 18.85
N GLY A 109 20.53 -8.39 18.54
CA GLY A 109 20.62 -9.51 19.47
C GLY A 109 19.28 -10.18 19.76
N GLU A 110 18.32 -10.14 18.80
CA GLU A 110 17.03 -10.84 18.87
C GLU A 110 16.14 -10.40 20.05
N LEU A 111 16.33 -9.21 20.55
CA LEU A 111 15.64 -8.69 21.74
C LEU A 111 14.14 -8.43 21.56
N SER A 112 13.65 -8.42 20.32
CA SER A 112 12.24 -8.21 19.97
C SER A 112 11.67 -9.44 19.26
N GLY A 113 10.33 -9.47 19.04
CA GLY A 113 9.72 -10.53 18.27
C GLY A 113 10.29 -10.63 16.85
N LYS A 114 10.52 -11.84 16.36
CA LYS A 114 11.02 -12.09 15.00
C LYS A 114 10.13 -11.42 13.96
N PRO A 115 10.69 -10.70 12.97
CA PRO A 115 9.93 -10.08 11.90
C PRO A 115 9.06 -11.08 11.15
N ASN A 116 7.79 -10.74 10.93
CA ASN A 116 6.87 -11.55 10.15
C ASN A 116 6.83 -11.08 8.69
N PHE A 117 6.66 -12.05 7.80
CA PHE A 117 6.48 -11.81 6.39
C PHE A 117 4.98 -11.70 6.08
N THR A 118 4.47 -10.49 5.85
CA THR A 118 3.05 -10.24 5.54
C THR A 118 2.92 -9.35 4.32
N CYS A 119 2.79 -9.95 3.14
CA CYS A 119 2.75 -9.20 1.88
C CYS A 119 1.37 -9.21 1.20
N GLU A 120 0.61 -10.28 1.35
CA GLU A 120 -0.51 -10.60 0.47
C GLU A 120 -1.71 -9.65 0.56
N ASN A 121 -2.10 -9.27 1.77
CA ASN A 121 -3.37 -8.57 2.00
C ASN A 121 -3.35 -7.08 1.61
N HIS A 122 -2.17 -6.51 1.38
CA HIS A 122 -2.00 -5.08 1.08
C HIS A 122 -1.57 -4.80 -0.35
N ALA A 123 -1.25 -5.82 -1.14
CA ALA A 123 -0.85 -5.63 -2.52
C ALA A 123 -1.97 -5.01 -3.36
N MET A 124 -1.67 -3.89 -4.01
CA MET A 124 -2.59 -3.14 -4.85
C MET A 124 -2.12 -3.18 -6.30
N PRO A 125 -2.94 -3.70 -7.24
CA PRO A 125 -2.59 -3.69 -8.66
C PRO A 125 -2.60 -2.26 -9.20
N VAL A 126 -1.54 -1.90 -9.94
CA VAL A 126 -1.43 -0.65 -10.68
C VAL A 126 -1.92 -0.85 -12.09
N PHE A 127 -2.85 -0.01 -12.54
CA PHE A 127 -3.47 -0.08 -13.86
C PHE A 127 -2.79 0.92 -14.80
N TYR A 128 -1.86 0.44 -15.63
CA TYR A 128 -1.15 1.29 -16.59
C TYR A 128 -2.11 1.89 -17.61
N ARG A 129 -1.93 3.19 -17.89
CA ARG A 129 -2.74 3.94 -18.84
C ARG A 129 -2.68 3.29 -20.21
N ASP A 130 -3.79 3.35 -20.95
CA ASP A 130 -4.03 2.83 -22.29
C ASP A 130 -3.93 1.29 -22.44
N VAL A 131 -3.30 0.61 -21.49
CA VAL A 131 -3.15 -0.86 -21.50
C VAL A 131 -4.12 -1.55 -20.56
N MET A 132 -4.34 -0.97 -19.37
CA MET A 132 -5.21 -1.55 -18.33
C MET A 132 -6.21 -0.55 -17.76
N TYR A 133 -5.96 0.75 -17.93
CA TYR A 133 -6.81 1.85 -17.55
C TYR A 133 -7.00 2.79 -18.75
N ARG A 134 -8.23 3.20 -18.98
CA ARG A 134 -8.59 4.26 -19.92
C ARG A 134 -9.55 5.22 -19.23
N GLU A 135 -9.37 6.49 -19.49
CA GLU A 135 -10.33 7.50 -19.08
C GLU A 135 -11.66 7.29 -19.82
N GLY A 136 -12.75 7.60 -19.15
CA GLY A 136 -14.08 7.59 -19.76
C GLY A 136 -14.29 8.75 -20.72
N THR A 137 -15.52 8.87 -21.21
CA THR A 137 -15.93 9.98 -22.06
C THR A 137 -15.83 11.29 -21.27
N GLU A 138 -15.32 12.33 -21.93
CA GLU A 138 -15.20 13.66 -21.34
C GLU A 138 -16.54 14.13 -20.72
N GLY A 139 -16.48 14.65 -19.51
CA GLY A 139 -17.66 15.10 -18.75
C GLY A 139 -18.44 13.98 -18.04
N LYS A 140 -18.07 12.70 -18.20
CA LYS A 140 -18.67 11.59 -17.47
C LYS A 140 -17.76 11.09 -16.36
N ASP A 141 -18.37 10.70 -15.24
CA ASP A 141 -17.66 10.13 -14.10
C ASP A 141 -17.51 8.62 -14.29
N GLU A 142 -16.75 8.23 -15.28
CA GLU A 142 -16.52 6.84 -15.65
C GLU A 142 -15.07 6.59 -16.09
N ALA A 143 -14.63 5.35 -16.02
CA ALA A 143 -13.37 4.87 -16.55
C ALA A 143 -13.54 3.45 -17.11
N TYR A 144 -12.54 2.98 -17.84
CA TYR A 144 -12.47 1.61 -18.30
C TYR A 144 -11.27 0.92 -17.65
N LEU A 145 -11.53 -0.23 -17.03
CA LEU A 145 -10.50 -1.06 -16.41
C LEU A 145 -10.43 -2.41 -17.10
N LYS A 146 -9.22 -2.90 -17.34
CA LYS A 146 -9.01 -4.26 -17.79
C LYS A 146 -8.95 -5.18 -16.58
N LEU A 147 -10.03 -5.94 -16.34
CA LEU A 147 -10.22 -6.78 -15.18
C LEU A 147 -10.26 -8.26 -15.57
N TYR A 148 -9.94 -9.13 -14.61
CA TYR A 148 -10.02 -10.57 -14.75
C TYR A 148 -11.42 -11.06 -14.36
N ASP A 149 -12.13 -11.71 -15.31
CA ASP A 149 -13.51 -12.18 -15.10
C ASP A 149 -13.62 -13.62 -14.55
N GLY A 150 -12.48 -14.25 -14.27
CA GLY A 150 -12.36 -15.65 -13.87
C GLY A 150 -11.79 -16.54 -14.97
N HIS A 151 -11.83 -16.10 -16.23
CA HIS A 151 -11.35 -16.84 -17.41
C HIS A 151 -10.38 -16.03 -18.26
N ASP A 152 -10.66 -14.72 -18.44
CA ASP A 152 -9.86 -13.86 -19.29
C ASP A 152 -9.82 -12.42 -18.77
N TRP A 153 -8.94 -11.60 -19.38
CA TRP A 153 -8.78 -10.18 -19.08
C TRP A 153 -9.56 -9.34 -20.07
N ARG A 154 -10.64 -8.68 -19.60
CA ARG A 154 -11.55 -7.90 -20.44
C ARG A 154 -11.70 -6.48 -19.92
N TRP A 155 -12.12 -5.59 -20.82
CA TRP A 155 -12.43 -4.21 -20.48
C TRP A 155 -13.82 -4.09 -19.85
N PHE A 156 -13.90 -3.45 -18.70
CA PHE A 156 -15.14 -3.15 -17.99
C PHE A 156 -15.24 -1.66 -17.76
N ARG A 157 -16.42 -1.09 -18.07
CA ARG A 157 -16.75 0.28 -17.68
C ARG A 157 -17.01 0.31 -16.17
N VAL A 158 -16.43 1.29 -15.49
CA VAL A 158 -16.61 1.55 -14.07
C VAL A 158 -17.15 2.96 -13.88
N CYS A 159 -18.21 3.13 -13.06
CA CYS A 159 -18.69 4.44 -12.68
C CYS A 159 -17.96 4.89 -11.42
N LEU A 160 -17.54 6.12 -11.41
CA LEU A 160 -16.78 6.76 -10.35
C LEU A 160 -17.68 7.68 -9.50
N SER A 161 -17.26 7.96 -8.30
CA SER A 161 -17.98 8.91 -7.43
C SER A 161 -17.91 10.30 -8.01
N HIS A 162 -19.06 10.92 -8.24
CA HIS A 162 -19.17 12.30 -8.77
C HIS A 162 -18.43 13.30 -7.89
N THR A 163 -18.68 13.25 -6.59
CA THR A 163 -18.04 14.15 -5.60
C THR A 163 -16.52 14.05 -5.63
N ASP A 164 -15.99 12.83 -5.74
CA ASP A 164 -14.54 12.61 -5.79
C ASP A 164 -13.96 13.12 -7.13
N MET A 165 -14.67 12.89 -8.24
CA MET A 165 -14.24 13.36 -9.56
C MET A 165 -14.29 14.91 -9.64
N GLU A 166 -15.30 15.54 -9.05
CA GLU A 166 -15.34 17.00 -8.93
C GLU A 166 -14.17 17.53 -8.10
N TYR A 167 -13.86 16.87 -6.97
CA TYR A 167 -12.69 17.22 -6.16
C TYR A 167 -11.39 17.16 -6.97
N LEU A 168 -11.21 16.09 -7.76
CA LEU A 168 -10.03 15.94 -8.64
C LEU A 168 -9.98 17.06 -9.70
N ARG A 169 -11.09 17.33 -10.37
CA ARG A 169 -11.14 18.39 -11.39
C ARG A 169 -10.81 19.76 -10.79
N ARG A 170 -11.30 20.05 -9.59
CA ARG A 170 -11.06 21.34 -8.92
C ARG A 170 -9.64 21.52 -8.45
N ASN A 171 -9.04 20.47 -7.85
CA ASN A 171 -7.75 20.60 -7.15
C ASN A 171 -6.56 20.15 -8.00
N TRP A 172 -6.81 19.29 -9.01
CA TRP A 172 -5.76 18.62 -9.77
C TRP A 172 -5.84 18.85 -11.29
N TYR A 173 -6.64 19.84 -11.70
CA TYR A 173 -6.77 20.21 -13.11
C TYR A 173 -5.40 20.56 -13.72
N GLY A 174 -5.13 20.04 -14.91
CA GLY A 174 -3.87 20.26 -15.63
C GLY A 174 -2.64 19.53 -15.06
N LYS A 175 -2.76 18.84 -13.92
CA LYS A 175 -1.65 18.08 -13.34
C LYS A 175 -1.65 16.65 -13.87
N LYS A 176 -0.44 16.14 -14.15
CA LYS A 176 -0.28 14.77 -14.64
C LYS A 176 -0.46 13.76 -13.51
N ALA A 177 -1.50 12.95 -13.61
CA ALA A 177 -1.70 11.82 -12.73
C ALA A 177 -0.84 10.63 -13.15
N SER A 178 -0.31 9.87 -12.18
CA SER A 178 0.28 8.56 -12.42
C SER A 178 -0.78 7.53 -12.81
N ALA A 179 -0.34 6.33 -13.19
CA ALA A 179 -1.24 5.20 -13.38
C ALA A 179 -1.98 4.89 -12.06
N PRO A 180 -3.33 4.74 -12.08
CA PRO A 180 -4.07 4.51 -10.85
C PRO A 180 -3.82 3.12 -10.26
N ALA A 181 -3.81 3.04 -8.93
CA ALA A 181 -3.80 1.78 -8.20
C ALA A 181 -5.22 1.42 -7.73
N LEU A 182 -5.59 0.15 -7.86
CA LEU A 182 -6.86 -0.35 -7.34
C LEU A 182 -6.70 -0.67 -5.85
N GLU A 183 -7.45 0.01 -5.01
CA GLU A 183 -7.43 -0.15 -3.56
C GLU A 183 -8.77 -0.69 -3.05
N LYS A 184 -8.73 -1.54 -2.02
CA LYS A 184 -9.90 -1.96 -1.26
C LYS A 184 -9.80 -1.40 0.16
N ARG A 185 -10.80 -0.62 0.58
CA ARG A 185 -10.97 -0.18 1.97
C ARG A 185 -12.31 -0.65 2.50
N HIS A 186 -12.29 -1.43 3.57
CA HIS A 186 -13.49 -2.07 4.10
C HIS A 186 -14.25 -2.83 3.00
N HIS A 187 -15.45 -2.37 2.65
CA HIS A 187 -16.33 -2.97 1.62
C HIS A 187 -16.36 -2.18 0.31
N LYS A 188 -15.54 -1.13 0.16
CA LYS A 188 -15.50 -0.26 -1.00
C LYS A 188 -14.20 -0.42 -1.77
N TYR A 189 -14.25 -0.08 -3.05
CA TYR A 189 -13.11 -0.07 -3.96
C TYR A 189 -12.84 1.35 -4.44
N PHE A 190 -11.56 1.67 -4.60
CA PHE A 190 -11.09 2.99 -5.01
C PHE A 190 -10.04 2.87 -6.10
N LEU A 191 -10.04 3.84 -7.02
CA LEU A 191 -8.89 4.11 -7.87
C LEU A 191 -8.08 5.22 -7.21
N ARG A 192 -6.88 4.91 -6.78
CA ARG A 192 -5.96 5.88 -6.18
C ARG A 192 -5.07 6.48 -7.26
N PHE A 193 -5.22 7.76 -7.48
CA PHE A 193 -4.38 8.56 -8.36
C PHE A 193 -3.31 9.26 -7.53
N SER A 194 -2.06 9.28 -8.02
CA SER A 194 -0.97 10.05 -7.42
C SER A 194 -0.53 11.14 -8.39
N TYR A 195 -0.27 12.31 -7.85
CA TYR A 195 0.13 13.51 -8.59
C TYR A 195 1.49 13.98 -8.05
N THR A 196 2.41 14.21 -8.95
CA THR A 196 3.72 14.75 -8.60
C THR A 196 3.76 16.23 -8.90
N GLU A 197 4.20 17.02 -7.94
CA GLU A 197 4.35 18.46 -8.05
C GLU A 197 5.75 18.88 -7.70
N GLU A 198 6.27 19.86 -8.43
CA GLU A 198 7.48 20.56 -8.06
C GLU A 198 7.09 21.78 -7.22
N VAL A 199 7.52 21.76 -5.97
CA VAL A 199 7.30 22.88 -5.05
C VAL A 199 8.62 23.60 -4.86
N THR A 200 8.64 24.87 -5.24
CA THR A 200 9.76 25.76 -4.94
C THR A 200 9.61 26.25 -3.51
N LEU A 201 10.51 25.83 -2.64
CA LEU A 201 10.54 26.36 -1.27
C LEU A 201 11.06 27.79 -1.32
N THR A 202 10.45 28.67 -0.55
CA THR A 202 10.94 30.03 -0.35
C THR A 202 12.35 29.93 0.25
N GLN A 203 13.34 30.54 -0.43
CA GLN A 203 14.71 30.56 0.06
C GLN A 203 14.87 31.63 1.16
N THR A 204 14.16 31.43 2.27
CA THR A 204 14.35 32.28 3.44
C THR A 204 15.60 31.80 4.20
N PRO A 205 16.55 32.69 4.52
CA PRO A 205 17.71 32.33 5.32
C PRO A 205 17.31 31.61 6.60
N VAL A 206 18.04 30.57 6.99
CA VAL A 206 17.70 29.74 8.17
C VAL A 206 17.44 30.57 9.42
N LYS A 207 18.21 31.65 9.60
CA LYS A 207 18.08 32.57 10.75
C LYS A 207 16.75 33.33 10.79
N GLU A 208 16.08 33.49 9.66
CA GLU A 208 14.80 34.19 9.53
C GLU A 208 13.60 33.25 9.49
N GLN A 209 13.86 31.93 9.47
CA GLN A 209 12.79 30.94 9.40
C GLN A 209 12.05 30.83 10.73
N ILE A 210 10.73 30.71 10.63
CA ILE A 210 9.86 30.32 11.72
C ILE A 210 9.60 28.82 11.59
N ILE A 211 9.98 28.08 12.61
CA ILE A 211 9.86 26.61 12.68
C ILE A 211 8.62 26.26 13.49
N CYS A 212 7.76 25.44 12.92
CA CYS A 212 6.65 24.83 13.68
C CYS A 212 7.04 23.37 13.98
N SER A 213 7.26 23.08 15.25
CA SER A 213 7.49 21.73 15.74
C SER A 213 6.17 21.17 16.25
N VAL A 214 5.85 19.94 15.85
CA VAL A 214 4.63 19.22 16.28
C VAL A 214 5.06 17.94 16.97
N ASP A 215 4.67 17.79 18.23
CA ASP A 215 4.86 16.58 19.02
C ASP A 215 3.50 15.89 19.25
N LEU A 216 3.48 14.57 19.06
CA LEU A 216 2.29 13.74 19.25
C LEU A 216 2.47 12.94 20.55
N GLY A 217 1.58 13.14 21.50
CA GLY A 217 1.64 12.50 22.81
C GLY A 217 0.40 11.68 23.15
N ILE A 218 0.51 10.88 24.21
CA ILE A 218 -0.60 10.09 24.74
C ILE A 218 -1.47 10.92 25.69
N ASN A 219 -0.86 11.75 26.51
CA ASN A 219 -1.57 12.57 27.50
C ASN A 219 -2.15 13.84 26.87
N THR A 220 -1.36 14.55 26.08
CA THR A 220 -1.79 15.65 25.22
C THR A 220 -1.64 15.17 23.79
N ASP A 221 -2.72 15.17 22.99
CA ASP A 221 -2.71 14.54 21.67
C ASP A 221 -1.72 15.21 20.73
N VAL A 222 -1.66 16.55 20.77
CA VAL A 222 -0.75 17.33 19.93
C VAL A 222 -0.22 18.54 20.69
N VAL A 223 1.08 18.74 20.65
CA VAL A 223 1.72 19.98 21.10
C VAL A 223 2.37 20.66 19.89
N CYS A 224 1.86 21.82 19.51
CA CYS A 224 2.47 22.65 18.48
C CYS A 224 3.30 23.75 19.12
N THR A 225 4.58 23.85 18.76
CA THR A 225 5.48 24.91 19.23
C THR A 225 6.00 25.69 18.01
N ILE A 226 5.81 27.00 18.02
CA ILE A 226 6.35 27.91 16.99
C ILE A 226 7.58 28.57 17.60
N MET A 227 8.69 28.46 16.90
CA MET A 227 9.98 28.97 17.35
C MET A 227 10.79 29.60 16.21
N ARG A 228 11.72 30.48 16.55
CA ARG A 228 12.76 30.95 15.65
C ARG A 228 13.89 29.94 15.54
N ALA A 229 14.72 30.07 14.52
CA ALA A 229 15.89 29.21 14.31
C ALA A 229 16.95 29.27 15.43
N ASP A 230 16.94 30.33 16.22
CA ASP A 230 17.79 30.51 17.42
C ASP A 230 17.25 29.77 18.68
N GLY A 231 16.11 29.08 18.55
CA GLY A 231 15.47 28.38 19.67
C GLY A 231 14.47 29.21 20.46
N THR A 232 14.28 30.49 20.14
CA THR A 232 13.31 31.36 20.82
C THR A 232 11.88 30.87 20.54
N VAL A 233 11.14 30.46 21.55
CA VAL A 233 9.74 30.04 21.44
C VAL A 233 8.84 31.26 21.34
N LEU A 234 8.13 31.37 20.21
CA LEU A 234 7.18 32.45 19.92
C LEU A 234 5.76 32.14 20.41
N GLY A 235 5.41 30.86 20.46
CA GLY A 235 4.10 30.41 20.91
C GLY A 235 4.03 28.91 21.05
N ARG A 236 3.06 28.45 21.86
CA ARG A 236 2.78 27.03 22.06
C ARG A 236 1.28 26.81 22.12
N LYS A 237 0.80 25.76 21.46
CA LYS A 237 -0.59 25.34 21.52
C LYS A 237 -0.68 23.88 21.88
N PHE A 238 -1.50 23.57 22.86
CA PHE A 238 -1.88 22.21 23.25
C PHE A 238 -3.23 21.91 22.63
N ILE A 239 -3.37 20.74 22.03
CA ILE A 239 -4.60 20.29 21.38
C ILE A 239 -4.91 18.91 21.93
N ASP A 240 -6.11 18.75 22.48
CA ASP A 240 -6.62 17.49 22.99
C ASP A 240 -7.92 17.11 22.28
N PHE A 241 -8.09 15.81 22.00
CA PHE A 241 -9.29 15.23 21.41
C PHE A 241 -9.98 14.30 22.42
N PRO A 242 -10.65 14.82 23.46
CA PRO A 242 -11.19 14.01 24.55
C PRO A 242 -12.19 12.94 24.09
N SER A 243 -13.03 13.25 23.10
CA SER A 243 -13.97 12.30 22.50
C SER A 243 -13.29 11.09 21.84
N GLU A 244 -12.16 11.30 21.18
CA GLU A 244 -11.38 10.22 20.57
C GLU A 244 -10.65 9.38 21.62
N LYS A 245 -10.13 10.01 22.66
CA LYS A 245 -9.55 9.30 23.82
C LYS A 245 -10.57 8.41 24.50
N ASP A 246 -11.78 8.92 24.75
CA ASP A 246 -12.87 8.14 25.33
C ASP A 246 -13.27 6.97 24.44
N ARG A 247 -13.34 7.17 23.13
CA ARG A 247 -13.63 6.11 22.18
C ARG A 247 -12.55 5.03 22.19
N MET A 248 -11.29 5.43 22.18
CA MET A 248 -10.14 4.53 22.26
C MET A 248 -10.15 3.73 23.57
N TYR A 249 -10.37 4.40 24.72
CA TYR A 249 -10.45 3.77 26.04
C TYR A 249 -11.57 2.72 26.11
N ARG A 250 -12.78 3.05 25.62
CA ARG A 250 -13.91 2.11 25.56
C ARG A 250 -13.59 0.91 24.65
N THR A 251 -12.90 1.11 23.52
CA THR A 251 -12.51 0.05 22.62
C THR A 251 -11.48 -0.88 23.24
N LEU A 252 -10.46 -0.34 23.90
CA LEU A 252 -9.48 -1.11 24.66
C LEU A 252 -10.12 -1.90 25.80
N GLY A 253 -11.08 -1.31 26.50
CA GLY A 253 -11.84 -1.99 27.55
C GLY A 253 -12.71 -3.14 27.02
N ARG A 254 -13.19 -3.06 25.76
CA ARG A 254 -13.90 -4.19 25.13
C ARG A 254 -12.93 -5.31 24.76
N ILE A 255 -11.79 -4.98 24.19
CA ILE A 255 -10.74 -5.96 23.80
C ILE A 255 -10.28 -6.73 25.05
N ARG A 256 -9.91 -6.03 26.12
CA ARG A 256 -9.49 -6.66 27.39
C ARG A 256 -10.54 -7.62 27.96
N ARG A 257 -11.83 -7.28 27.87
CA ARG A 257 -12.93 -8.17 28.32
C ARG A 257 -13.08 -9.41 27.44
N LEU A 258 -12.78 -9.33 26.14
CA LEU A 258 -12.80 -10.48 25.25
C LEU A 258 -11.63 -11.43 25.55
N ASP A 259 -10.43 -10.90 25.80
CA ASP A 259 -9.25 -11.70 26.15
C ASP A 259 -9.46 -12.43 27.49
N THR A 260 -9.98 -11.76 28.53
CA THR A 260 -10.28 -12.41 29.81
C THR A 260 -11.44 -13.41 29.75
N GLY A 261 -12.36 -13.26 28.79
CA GLY A 261 -13.46 -14.20 28.57
C GLY A 261 -13.03 -15.49 27.88
N THR A 262 -11.98 -15.45 27.06
CA THR A 262 -11.41 -16.64 26.38
C THR A 262 -10.59 -17.52 27.32
N ASP A 263 -9.89 -16.92 28.29
CA ASP A 263 -9.13 -17.67 29.28
C ASP A 263 -10.03 -18.45 30.26
N THR A 264 -11.23 -17.93 30.53
CA THR A 264 -12.21 -18.61 31.42
C THR A 264 -12.89 -19.81 30.76
N GLN A 265 -12.97 -19.85 29.44
CA GLN A 265 -13.52 -21.02 28.72
C GLN A 265 -12.52 -22.15 28.55
N LEU A 266 -11.21 -21.86 28.52
CA LEU A 266 -10.17 -22.91 28.41
C LEU A 266 -9.85 -23.57 29.78
N SER A 267 -10.13 -22.92 30.90
CA SER A 267 -9.96 -23.51 32.24
C SER A 267 -11.12 -24.41 32.67
N GLY A 268 -12.25 -24.41 31.95
CA GLY A 268 -13.44 -25.21 32.23
C GLY A 268 -13.45 -26.64 31.64
N ILE A 269 -12.43 -27.04 30.86
CA ILE A 269 -12.41 -28.33 30.14
C ILE A 269 -11.48 -29.37 30.79
N SER A 270 -10.84 -29.07 31.91
CA SER A 270 -10.05 -30.05 32.65
C SER A 270 -10.60 -30.31 34.03
N ASN A 271 -11.74 -31.02 34.16
CA ASN A 271 -12.08 -31.90 35.26
C ASN A 271 -13.39 -32.61 34.96
N GLY A 272 -13.31 -33.76 34.40
CA GLY A 272 -14.39 -34.70 34.16
C GLY A 272 -13.80 -36.08 34.02
N THR A 273 -13.30 -36.58 35.15
CA THR A 273 -12.99 -38.00 35.33
C THR A 273 -14.30 -38.77 35.45
N PHE A 274 -14.54 -39.69 34.57
CA PHE A 274 -14.89 -41.09 34.84
C PHE A 274 -15.03 -41.81 33.52
#